data_7389c46e62afe890cdaa564f4db22edd
#
_entry.id   7389c46e62afe890cdaa564f4db22edd
#
_cell.length_a   1.000
_cell.length_b   1.000
_cell.length_c   1.000
_cell.angle_alpha   90.00
_cell.angle_beta   90.00
_cell.angle_gamma   90.00
#
_symmetry.space_group_name_H-M   'P 1'
#
loop_
_entity.id
_entity.type
_entity.pdbx_description
1 polymer ?
#
loop_
_entity_poly.entity_id
_entity_poly.type
_entity_poly.pdbx_seq_one_letter_code
_entity_poly.pdbx_strand_id
1 'polypeptide(L)'
;MAGDSGDNRGKTAEEKMPGYRRGNRGTMETNTQKEKQHYPDPERLVSSYFHLSLPVVLGSIVTIVYNLADTYFIARTGNALLIAGVSLCAPLFMILMAFGNIFGQGGSSLISRLLGKQEYDSVRRVSSFCFYIALAAGAATGAALLIFRDPFLKLLGSSPDTLPYARDYCTVLLFGAPLIVVNFIHMNLLRCEGMSGLSMLGTATGAAVNIILDPIMIPGMGAAGAALATVIGYACSDLFLLAVVLRRSRHLTVRFYGKISGAFLKDILSIGITAAITNIASSLCVILLNQQLLRFGDEKIAAMGIVLKVTMITQMILVGFSFGGIPLFGFLTGAGERQKVQRLLRFCLLFLTATALGMTGLVFLAAKPLLGMITPDAQLVADGILMIRWQVAGSVFAGVVMLMTCLCQASGKAVPALILSLSRQGIVFVIVLLTASAVAGYDGILAAQCLSDCLSAGIAAGIYRACWG
;
A
#
# COMPACT_ATOMS: atom_id res chain seq x y z
N MET A 1 59.03 66.42 -35.59
CA MET A 1 58.39 67.50 -34.86
C MET A 1 57.49 66.85 -33.82
N ALA A 2 57.97 66.72 -32.64
CA ALA A 2 57.70 67.61 -31.51
C ALA A 2 56.25 67.31 -30.99
N GLY A 3 55.92 66.99 -29.86
CA GLY A 3 56.40 67.08 -28.49
C GLY A 3 55.33 66.50 -27.66
N ASP A 4 55.62 65.90 -26.66
CA ASP A 4 56.00 66.28 -25.29
C ASP A 4 54.83 66.35 -24.34
N SER A 5 55.08 65.67 -23.23
CA SER A 5 54.72 65.91 -21.81
C SER A 5 53.27 65.82 -21.33
N GLY A 6 53.18 65.13 -20.21
CA GLY A 6 52.19 65.49 -19.23
C GLY A 6 51.86 64.39 -18.24
N ASP A 7 52.82 64.18 -17.31
CA ASP A 7 52.56 63.56 -15.97
C ASP A 7 51.45 64.28 -15.23
N ASN A 8 50.45 63.63 -14.70
CA ASN A 8 49.89 64.10 -13.44
C ASN A 8 49.17 63.02 -12.64
N ARG A 9 49.61 62.89 -11.46
CA ARG A 9 49.19 62.12 -10.32
C ARG A 9 47.74 62.35 -9.97
N GLY A 10 46.99 61.31 -9.79
CA GLY A 10 45.69 61.34 -9.19
C GLY A 10 45.52 60.16 -8.22
N LYS A 11 45.78 60.41 -6.97
CA LYS A 11 45.40 59.54 -5.83
C LYS A 11 43.90 59.36 -5.83
N THR A 12 43.43 58.13 -5.97
CA THR A 12 42.04 57.81 -5.65
C THR A 12 41.99 56.85 -4.49
N ALA A 13 41.16 57.24 -3.53
CA ALA A 13 40.91 56.66 -2.25
C ALA A 13 40.58 55.16 -2.27
N GLU A 14 41.25 54.42 -1.45
CA GLU A 14 40.83 53.09 -1.02
C GLU A 14 39.54 53.27 -0.17
N GLU A 15 38.41 52.97 -0.76
CA GLU A 15 37.14 52.81 -0.06
C GLU A 15 37.13 51.44 0.58
N LYS A 16 37.32 51.43 1.93
CA LYS A 16 37.24 50.28 2.79
C LYS A 16 35.83 49.68 2.72
N MET A 17 35.64 48.61 1.97
CA MET A 17 34.50 47.74 2.14
C MET A 17 34.62 46.95 3.47
N PRO A 18 33.57 46.90 4.33
CA PRO A 18 33.61 46.19 5.59
C PRO A 18 33.63 44.71 5.36
N GLY A 19 34.45 44.02 6.13
CA GLY A 19 34.80 42.59 6.15
C GLY A 19 33.68 41.64 5.83
N TYR A 20 33.76 40.96 4.72
CA TYR A 20 33.02 39.72 4.47
C TYR A 20 33.67 38.63 5.32
N ARG A 21 33.06 38.37 6.49
CA ARG A 21 33.46 37.30 7.38
C ARG A 21 33.54 35.98 6.57
N ARG A 22 34.74 35.41 6.51
CA ARG A 22 34.96 33.98 6.19
C ARG A 22 34.25 33.15 7.24
N GLY A 23 32.91 33.07 7.14
CA GLY A 23 32.06 32.25 7.98
C GLY A 23 31.53 31.10 7.17
N ASN A 24 31.93 29.91 7.54
CA ASN A 24 31.19 28.67 7.35
C ASN A 24 31.26 27.93 6.01
N ARG A 25 32.44 27.65 5.47
CA ARG A 25 32.54 26.50 4.57
C ARG A 25 32.30 25.16 5.29
N GLY A 26 32.66 25.04 6.56
CA GLY A 26 32.46 23.83 7.37
C GLY A 26 30.99 23.51 7.70
N THR A 27 30.13 24.54 7.81
CA THR A 27 28.68 24.33 8.07
C THR A 27 27.88 24.01 6.82
N MET A 28 28.34 24.42 5.63
CA MET A 28 27.72 23.98 4.37
C MET A 28 28.03 22.53 4.06
N GLU A 29 29.27 22.07 4.27
CA GLU A 29 29.64 20.66 4.06
C GLU A 29 29.00 19.72 5.08
N THR A 30 28.83 20.13 6.34
CA THR A 30 28.11 19.33 7.36
C THR A 30 26.61 19.30 7.12
N ASN A 31 26.00 20.34 6.56
CA ASN A 31 24.60 20.32 6.13
C ASN A 31 24.39 19.43 4.90
N THR A 32 25.29 19.48 3.92
CA THR A 32 25.23 18.62 2.72
C THR A 32 25.43 17.13 3.09
N GLN A 33 26.25 16.83 4.10
CA GLN A 33 26.39 15.46 4.62
C GLN A 33 25.17 15.02 5.46
N LYS A 34 24.53 15.91 6.22
CA LYS A 34 23.25 15.63 6.90
C LYS A 34 22.09 15.54 5.92
N GLU A 35 22.16 16.24 4.78
CA GLU A 35 21.19 16.09 3.68
C GLU A 35 21.24 14.72 3.02
N LYS A 36 22.46 14.14 2.86
CA LYS A 36 22.61 12.80 2.29
C LYS A 36 22.08 11.67 3.18
N GLN A 37 21.83 11.89 4.47
CA GLN A 37 21.39 10.84 5.42
C GLN A 37 19.88 10.56 5.42
N HIS A 38 19.03 11.36 4.76
CA HIS A 38 17.56 11.20 4.78
C HIS A 38 16.95 10.69 3.48
N TYR A 39 17.69 10.69 2.38
CA TYR A 39 17.27 10.07 1.12
C TYR A 39 17.87 8.66 1.00
N PRO A 40 17.16 7.72 0.34
CA PRO A 40 17.77 6.45 0.00
C PRO A 40 19.06 6.74 -0.79
N ASP A 41 20.17 6.27 -0.26
CA ASP A 41 21.48 6.49 -0.87
C ASP A 41 21.54 5.71 -2.20
N PRO A 42 21.60 6.41 -3.37
CA PRO A 42 21.61 5.74 -4.66
C PRO A 42 22.90 4.94 -4.93
N GLU A 43 23.95 5.11 -4.11
CA GLU A 43 25.18 4.32 -4.18
C GLU A 43 25.01 2.97 -3.44
N ARG A 44 24.15 2.94 -2.39
CA ARG A 44 23.87 1.75 -1.59
C ARG A 44 22.46 1.19 -1.85
N LEU A 45 22.19 0.82 -3.11
CA LEU A 45 20.86 0.40 -3.57
C LEU A 45 20.20 -0.67 -2.70
N VAL A 46 20.94 -1.71 -2.35
CA VAL A 46 20.43 -2.85 -1.57
C VAL A 46 20.05 -2.43 -0.16
N SER A 47 20.93 -1.70 0.52
CA SER A 47 20.68 -1.20 1.87
C SER A 47 19.50 -0.24 1.90
N SER A 48 19.42 0.68 0.93
CA SER A 48 18.29 1.61 0.77
C SER A 48 16.99 0.88 0.50
N TYR A 49 17.00 -0.16 -0.32
CA TYR A 49 15.82 -0.98 -0.58
C TYR A 49 15.29 -1.64 0.71
N PHE A 50 16.16 -2.30 1.49
CA PHE A 50 15.73 -2.93 2.74
C PHE A 50 15.30 -1.92 3.79
N HIS A 51 15.96 -0.77 3.88
CA HIS A 51 15.56 0.32 4.78
C HIS A 51 14.13 0.83 4.49
N LEU A 52 13.72 0.80 3.21
CA LEU A 52 12.36 1.19 2.80
C LEU A 52 11.36 0.04 2.92
N SER A 53 11.71 -1.16 2.47
CA SER A 53 10.77 -2.28 2.32
C SER A 53 10.53 -3.06 3.62
N LEU A 54 11.56 -3.25 4.46
CA LEU A 54 11.41 -4.01 5.70
C LEU A 54 10.38 -3.40 6.66
N PRO A 55 10.37 -2.06 6.91
CA PRO A 55 9.31 -1.47 7.71
C PRO A 55 7.90 -1.64 7.10
N VAL A 56 7.80 -1.69 5.77
CA VAL A 56 6.48 -1.93 5.11
C VAL A 56 6.00 -3.35 5.39
N VAL A 57 6.89 -4.34 5.32
CA VAL A 57 6.57 -5.74 5.69
C VAL A 57 6.16 -5.83 7.15
N LEU A 58 6.92 -5.23 8.06
CA LEU A 58 6.60 -5.23 9.49
C LEU A 58 5.27 -4.51 9.77
N GLY A 59 5.00 -3.39 9.10
CA GLY A 59 3.71 -2.70 9.18
C GLY A 59 2.54 -3.56 8.71
N SER A 60 2.74 -4.37 7.65
CA SER A 60 1.73 -5.33 7.19
C SER A 60 1.46 -6.43 8.24
N ILE A 61 2.50 -6.92 8.91
CA ILE A 61 2.36 -7.89 10.01
C ILE A 61 1.57 -7.27 11.18
N VAL A 62 1.89 -6.03 11.56
CA VAL A 62 1.13 -5.29 12.58
C VAL A 62 -0.34 -5.18 12.21
N THR A 63 -0.64 -4.91 10.95
CA THR A 63 -2.02 -4.83 10.44
C THR A 63 -2.74 -6.18 10.54
N ILE A 64 -2.06 -7.30 10.26
CA ILE A 64 -2.66 -8.65 10.44
C ILE A 64 -2.97 -8.90 11.92
N VAL A 65 -2.03 -8.61 12.81
CA VAL A 65 -2.21 -8.79 14.27
C VAL A 65 -3.38 -7.95 14.78
N TYR A 66 -3.46 -6.70 14.36
CA TYR A 66 -4.55 -5.81 14.69
C TYR A 66 -5.91 -6.38 14.23
N ASN A 67 -6.03 -6.78 12.95
CA ASN A 67 -7.29 -7.35 12.43
C ASN A 67 -7.71 -8.64 13.15
N LEU A 68 -6.74 -9.47 13.54
CA LEU A 68 -7.02 -10.68 14.32
C LEU A 68 -7.49 -10.36 15.74
N ALA A 69 -6.87 -9.36 16.39
CA ALA A 69 -7.25 -8.93 17.73
C ALA A 69 -8.67 -8.34 17.74
N ASP A 70 -8.99 -7.43 16.81
CA ASP A 70 -10.32 -6.85 16.65
C ASP A 70 -11.39 -7.94 16.46
N THR A 71 -11.14 -8.88 15.53
CA THR A 71 -12.03 -10.03 15.32
C THR A 71 -12.19 -10.88 16.59
N TYR A 72 -11.12 -11.10 17.34
CA TYR A 72 -11.15 -11.87 18.59
C TYR A 72 -12.02 -11.18 19.66
N PHE A 73 -11.84 -9.86 19.87
CA PHE A 73 -12.63 -9.14 20.88
C PHE A 73 -14.11 -9.06 20.49
N ILE A 74 -14.43 -8.88 19.22
CA ILE A 74 -15.80 -8.93 18.70
C ILE A 74 -16.40 -10.33 18.92
N ALA A 75 -15.66 -11.39 18.57
CA ALA A 75 -16.13 -12.78 18.76
C ALA A 75 -16.36 -13.13 20.22
N ARG A 76 -15.54 -12.59 21.14
CA ARG A 76 -15.66 -12.83 22.59
C ARG A 76 -16.96 -12.29 23.20
N THR A 77 -17.68 -11.39 22.51
CA THR A 77 -19.02 -10.95 22.96
C THR A 77 -20.03 -12.08 22.98
N GLY A 78 -19.80 -13.19 22.25
CA GLY A 78 -20.76 -14.30 22.11
C GLY A 78 -22.02 -13.95 21.32
N ASN A 79 -22.14 -12.71 20.81
CA ASN A 79 -23.30 -12.25 20.06
C ASN A 79 -23.09 -12.45 18.55
N ALA A 80 -23.67 -13.52 18.00
CA ALA A 80 -23.56 -13.86 16.58
C ALA A 80 -24.10 -12.76 15.64
N LEU A 81 -25.15 -12.05 16.06
CA LEU A 81 -25.75 -10.96 15.26
C LEU A 81 -24.82 -9.75 15.20
N LEU A 82 -24.11 -9.44 16.30
CA LEU A 82 -23.10 -8.39 16.32
C LEU A 82 -21.92 -8.74 15.42
N ILE A 83 -21.40 -9.97 15.50
CA ILE A 83 -20.30 -10.45 14.65
C ILE A 83 -20.70 -10.35 13.16
N ALA A 84 -21.90 -10.81 12.82
CA ALA A 84 -22.42 -10.74 11.45
C ALA A 84 -22.59 -9.29 10.98
N GLY A 85 -23.17 -8.41 11.81
CA GLY A 85 -23.39 -6.99 11.49
C GLY A 85 -22.09 -6.24 11.24
N VAL A 86 -21.05 -6.44 12.06
CA VAL A 86 -19.72 -5.84 11.84
C VAL A 86 -19.08 -6.39 10.57
N SER A 87 -19.15 -7.71 10.35
CA SER A 87 -18.56 -8.35 9.16
C SER A 87 -19.19 -7.85 7.87
N LEU A 88 -20.50 -7.54 7.86
CA LEU A 88 -21.20 -6.94 6.72
C LEU A 88 -20.65 -5.56 6.34
N CYS A 89 -19.99 -4.85 7.26
CA CYS A 89 -19.41 -3.53 7.00
C CYS A 89 -18.00 -3.60 6.36
N ALA A 90 -17.40 -4.77 6.16
CA ALA A 90 -16.08 -4.91 5.54
C ALA A 90 -15.97 -4.24 4.15
N PRO A 91 -16.97 -4.34 3.24
CA PRO A 91 -16.92 -3.63 1.96
C PRO A 91 -16.88 -2.11 2.09
N LEU A 92 -17.48 -1.56 3.15
CA LEU A 92 -17.41 -0.12 3.43
C LEU A 92 -15.97 0.32 3.68
N PHE A 93 -15.24 -0.42 4.52
CA PHE A 93 -13.84 -0.14 4.78
C PHE A 93 -12.99 -0.24 3.50
N MET A 94 -13.27 -1.22 2.63
CA MET A 94 -12.63 -1.37 1.32
C MET A 94 -12.83 -0.15 0.42
N ILE A 95 -14.00 0.47 0.43
CA ILE A 95 -14.28 1.71 -0.32
C ILE A 95 -13.42 2.86 0.20
N LEU A 96 -13.37 3.07 1.52
CA LEU A 96 -12.54 4.12 2.12
C LEU A 96 -11.05 3.91 1.81
N MET A 97 -10.58 2.68 1.89
CA MET A 97 -9.23 2.27 1.55
C MET A 97 -8.91 2.51 0.06
N ALA A 98 -9.88 2.28 -0.84
CA ALA A 98 -9.71 2.54 -2.27
C ALA A 98 -9.46 4.03 -2.54
N PHE A 99 -10.23 4.94 -1.93
CA PHE A 99 -9.97 6.39 -2.04
C PHE A 99 -8.61 6.78 -1.46
N GLY A 100 -8.25 6.23 -0.30
CA GLY A 100 -6.93 6.43 0.30
C GLY A 100 -5.80 5.98 -0.62
N ASN A 101 -5.96 4.85 -1.29
CA ASN A 101 -4.98 4.32 -2.23
C ASN A 101 -4.90 5.13 -3.53
N ILE A 102 -6.01 5.67 -4.04
CA ILE A 102 -5.99 6.51 -5.25
C ILE A 102 -5.02 7.67 -5.06
N PHE A 103 -5.15 8.42 -3.99
CA PHE A 103 -4.32 9.58 -3.74
C PHE A 103 -2.99 9.24 -3.03
N GLY A 104 -2.96 8.18 -2.22
CA GLY A 104 -1.77 7.71 -1.53
C GLY A 104 -0.75 7.08 -2.47
N GLN A 105 -1.15 6.08 -3.26
CA GLN A 105 -0.25 5.42 -4.21
C GLN A 105 0.03 6.29 -5.43
N GLY A 106 -0.99 6.95 -5.98
CA GLY A 106 -0.82 7.89 -7.09
C GLY A 106 0.09 9.06 -6.72
N GLY A 107 -0.15 9.67 -5.55
CA GLY A 107 0.67 10.76 -5.02
C GLY A 107 2.10 10.32 -4.72
N SER A 108 2.29 9.14 -4.12
CA SER A 108 3.63 8.64 -3.80
C SER A 108 4.46 8.33 -5.05
N SER A 109 3.84 7.77 -6.08
CA SER A 109 4.49 7.53 -7.38
C SER A 109 4.98 8.84 -8.01
N LEU A 110 4.14 9.88 -8.03
CA LEU A 110 4.51 11.18 -8.58
C LEU A 110 5.57 11.88 -7.71
N ILE A 111 5.37 11.93 -6.40
CA ILE A 111 6.31 12.57 -5.46
C ILE A 111 7.69 11.92 -5.53
N SER A 112 7.79 10.59 -5.59
CA SER A 112 9.07 9.90 -5.71
C SER A 112 9.84 10.32 -6.96
N ARG A 113 9.15 10.47 -8.10
CA ARG A 113 9.76 10.95 -9.35
C ARG A 113 10.17 12.41 -9.27
N LEU A 114 9.35 13.28 -8.66
CA LEU A 114 9.66 14.68 -8.46
C LEU A 114 10.85 14.87 -7.52
N LEU A 115 10.97 14.07 -6.47
CA LEU A 115 12.13 14.05 -5.59
C LEU A 115 13.41 13.65 -6.36
N GLY A 116 13.33 12.65 -7.26
CA GLY A 116 14.42 12.28 -8.13
C GLY A 116 14.85 13.39 -9.10
N LYS A 117 13.90 14.20 -9.56
CA LYS A 117 14.15 15.39 -10.39
C LYS A 117 14.59 16.62 -9.57
N GLN A 118 14.56 16.55 -8.24
CA GLN A 118 14.82 17.65 -7.32
C GLN A 118 13.80 18.82 -7.43
N GLU A 119 12.59 18.54 -7.92
CA GLU A 119 11.50 19.51 -8.05
C GLU A 119 10.73 19.67 -6.72
N TYR A 120 11.37 20.19 -5.69
CA TYR A 120 10.86 20.23 -4.32
C TYR A 120 9.58 21.08 -4.16
N ASP A 121 9.43 22.17 -4.91
CA ASP A 121 8.21 22.98 -4.88
C ASP A 121 7.01 22.23 -5.45
N SER A 122 7.22 21.41 -6.49
CA SER A 122 6.21 20.51 -7.03
C SER A 122 5.83 19.43 -6.01
N VAL A 123 6.79 18.88 -5.27
CA VAL A 123 6.55 17.94 -4.17
C VAL A 123 5.62 18.53 -3.11
N ARG A 124 5.89 19.77 -2.67
CA ARG A 124 5.05 20.49 -1.69
C ARG A 124 3.63 20.67 -2.18
N ARG A 125 3.45 21.09 -3.44
CA ARG A 125 2.12 21.27 -4.06
C ARG A 125 1.35 19.95 -4.12
N VAL A 126 1.99 18.88 -4.59
CA VAL A 126 1.37 17.56 -4.71
C VAL A 126 1.03 16.98 -3.34
N SER A 127 1.95 17.09 -2.37
CA SER A 127 1.70 16.62 -0.98
C SER A 127 0.51 17.34 -0.34
N SER A 128 0.48 18.67 -0.42
CA SER A 128 -0.63 19.51 0.05
C SER A 128 -1.95 19.12 -0.62
N PHE A 129 -1.95 18.99 -1.94
CA PHE A 129 -3.14 18.59 -2.69
C PHE A 129 -3.65 17.21 -2.26
N CYS A 130 -2.77 16.21 -2.17
CA CYS A 130 -3.17 14.86 -1.73
C CYS A 130 -3.80 14.87 -0.33
N PHE A 131 -3.29 15.70 0.59
CA PHE A 131 -3.87 15.84 1.93
C PHE A 131 -5.30 16.41 1.88
N TYR A 132 -5.51 17.56 1.21
CA TYR A 132 -6.82 18.20 1.18
C TYR A 132 -7.86 17.41 0.38
N ILE A 133 -7.45 16.82 -0.75
CA ILE A 133 -8.38 16.01 -1.55
C ILE A 133 -8.77 14.72 -0.81
N ALA A 134 -7.88 14.14 -0.02
CA ALA A 134 -8.20 12.99 0.82
C ALA A 134 -9.20 13.33 1.90
N LEU A 135 -8.98 14.45 2.59
CA LEU A 135 -9.90 14.94 3.60
C LEU A 135 -11.29 15.19 2.99
N ALA A 136 -11.33 15.87 1.83
CA ALA A 136 -12.58 16.13 1.10
C ALA A 136 -13.23 14.84 0.58
N ALA A 137 -12.47 13.92 -0.01
CA ALA A 137 -12.99 12.65 -0.50
C ALA A 137 -13.51 11.76 0.63
N GLY A 138 -12.77 11.68 1.75
CA GLY A 138 -13.21 10.96 2.95
C GLY A 138 -14.49 11.55 3.52
N ALA A 139 -14.57 12.87 3.65
CA ALA A 139 -15.77 13.58 4.13
C ALA A 139 -16.97 13.40 3.17
N ALA A 140 -16.74 13.55 1.87
CA ALA A 140 -17.80 13.38 0.86
C ALA A 140 -18.33 11.94 0.80
N THR A 141 -17.41 10.94 0.82
CA THR A 141 -17.78 9.52 0.84
C THR A 141 -18.49 9.17 2.14
N GLY A 142 -17.98 9.64 3.29
CA GLY A 142 -18.61 9.45 4.58
C GLY A 142 -20.02 10.03 4.63
N ALA A 143 -20.20 11.28 4.19
CA ALA A 143 -21.51 11.95 4.14
C ALA A 143 -22.48 11.25 3.18
N ALA A 144 -22.04 10.91 1.97
CA ALA A 144 -22.87 10.21 0.99
C ALA A 144 -23.33 8.85 1.51
N LEU A 145 -22.45 8.07 2.07
CA LEU A 145 -22.78 6.75 2.62
C LEU A 145 -23.60 6.84 3.91
N LEU A 146 -23.49 7.92 4.70
CA LEU A 146 -24.38 8.18 5.84
C LEU A 146 -25.81 8.45 5.39
N ILE A 147 -26.00 9.23 4.33
CA ILE A 147 -27.31 9.52 3.75
C ILE A 147 -27.97 8.25 3.20
N PHE A 148 -27.20 7.44 2.49
CA PHE A 148 -27.68 6.19 1.88
C PHE A 148 -27.36 4.94 2.72
N ARG A 149 -27.10 5.10 4.02
CA ARG A 149 -26.64 4.02 4.92
C ARG A 149 -27.54 2.79 4.88
N ASP A 150 -28.84 2.95 5.12
CA ASP A 150 -29.77 1.83 5.24
C ASP A 150 -29.98 1.10 3.92
N PRO A 151 -30.20 1.78 2.76
CA PRO A 151 -30.17 1.13 1.46
C PRO A 151 -28.88 0.38 1.17
N PHE A 152 -27.73 0.97 1.52
CA PHE A 152 -26.41 0.36 1.33
C PHE A 152 -26.23 -0.90 2.18
N LEU A 153 -26.59 -0.87 3.47
CA LEU A 153 -26.51 -2.04 4.35
C LEU A 153 -27.44 -3.17 3.91
N LYS A 154 -28.64 -2.84 3.43
CA LYS A 154 -29.56 -3.82 2.82
C LYS A 154 -28.97 -4.45 1.55
N LEU A 155 -28.31 -3.66 0.70
CA LEU A 155 -27.62 -4.16 -0.48
C LEU A 155 -26.47 -5.12 -0.11
N LEU A 156 -25.81 -4.88 1.03
CA LEU A 156 -24.78 -5.78 1.56
C LEU A 156 -25.34 -7.07 2.18
N GLY A 157 -26.68 -7.22 2.25
CA GLY A 157 -27.33 -8.42 2.75
C GLY A 157 -27.68 -8.40 4.24
N SER A 158 -27.80 -7.20 4.86
CA SER A 158 -28.25 -7.12 6.26
C SER A 158 -29.68 -7.62 6.43
N SER A 159 -29.91 -8.51 7.38
CA SER A 159 -31.23 -8.93 7.86
C SER A 159 -31.81 -7.89 8.84
N PRO A 160 -33.13 -7.96 9.15
CA PRO A 160 -33.71 -7.10 10.18
C PRO A 160 -32.98 -7.20 11.52
N ASP A 161 -32.45 -8.37 11.88
CA ASP A 161 -31.79 -8.65 13.15
C ASP A 161 -30.31 -8.15 13.17
N THR A 162 -29.59 -8.21 12.03
CA THR A 162 -28.21 -7.74 11.93
C THR A 162 -28.12 -6.26 11.63
N LEU A 163 -29.17 -5.66 11.04
CA LEU A 163 -29.19 -4.24 10.62
C LEU A 163 -28.88 -3.25 11.75
N PRO A 164 -29.40 -3.38 12.98
CA PRO A 164 -29.05 -2.46 14.07
C PRO A 164 -27.53 -2.43 14.35
N TYR A 165 -26.90 -3.59 14.47
CA TYR A 165 -25.46 -3.71 14.74
C TYR A 165 -24.60 -3.17 13.58
N ALA A 166 -24.99 -3.49 12.34
CA ALA A 166 -24.34 -2.96 11.14
C ALA A 166 -24.48 -1.44 11.04
N ARG A 167 -25.66 -0.89 11.41
CA ARG A 167 -25.96 0.54 11.42
C ARG A 167 -25.08 1.28 12.43
N ASP A 168 -24.94 0.75 13.65
CA ASP A 168 -24.15 1.34 14.72
C ASP A 168 -22.67 1.38 14.34
N TYR A 169 -22.13 0.26 13.86
CA TYR A 169 -20.75 0.17 13.39
C TYR A 169 -20.49 1.13 12.22
N CYS A 170 -21.34 1.04 11.18
CA CYS A 170 -21.22 1.83 9.96
C CYS A 170 -21.28 3.34 10.25
N THR A 171 -22.17 3.79 11.14
CA THR A 171 -22.33 5.21 11.46
C THR A 171 -21.04 5.78 12.05
N VAL A 172 -20.47 5.14 13.05
CA VAL A 172 -19.24 5.60 13.70
C VAL A 172 -18.06 5.57 12.74
N LEU A 173 -17.94 4.50 11.95
CA LEU A 173 -16.87 4.36 10.96
C LEU A 173 -16.93 5.46 9.88
N LEU A 174 -18.13 5.82 9.42
CA LEU A 174 -18.33 6.86 8.39
C LEU A 174 -18.04 8.27 8.91
N PHE A 175 -18.28 8.56 10.18
CA PHE A 175 -17.79 9.80 10.80
C PHE A 175 -16.26 9.85 10.84
N GLY A 176 -15.60 8.72 11.03
CA GLY A 176 -14.15 8.57 10.96
C GLY A 176 -13.56 8.49 9.54
N ALA A 177 -14.39 8.45 8.50
CA ALA A 177 -13.93 8.26 7.12
C ALA A 177 -12.84 9.25 6.67
N PRO A 178 -12.89 10.55 6.97
CA PRO A 178 -11.81 11.48 6.62
C PRO A 178 -10.47 11.08 7.20
N LEU A 179 -10.44 10.64 8.46
CA LEU A 179 -9.21 10.20 9.14
C LEU A 179 -8.66 8.93 8.48
N ILE A 180 -9.52 7.95 8.23
CA ILE A 180 -9.12 6.69 7.58
C ILE A 180 -8.47 6.97 6.22
N VAL A 181 -9.07 7.82 5.38
CA VAL A 181 -8.53 8.14 4.05
C VAL A 181 -7.22 8.90 4.15
N VAL A 182 -7.10 9.89 5.07
CA VAL A 182 -5.89 10.68 5.29
C VAL A 182 -4.74 9.80 5.78
N ASN A 183 -5.00 8.81 6.63
CA ASN A 183 -3.99 7.89 7.14
C ASN A 183 -3.25 7.16 6.00
N PHE A 184 -3.99 6.60 5.04
CA PHE A 184 -3.40 5.93 3.88
C PHE A 184 -2.48 6.85 3.06
N ILE A 185 -2.78 8.14 3.01
CA ILE A 185 -1.95 9.11 2.28
C ILE A 185 -0.66 9.38 3.03
N HIS A 186 -0.72 9.80 4.29
CA HIS A 186 0.48 10.09 5.06
C HIS A 186 1.44 8.91 5.13
N MET A 187 0.92 7.68 5.31
CA MET A 187 1.71 6.47 5.27
C MET A 187 2.51 6.32 3.96
N ASN A 188 1.87 6.54 2.82
CA ASN A 188 2.52 6.37 1.52
C ASN A 188 3.49 7.52 1.22
N LEU A 189 3.13 8.78 1.54
CA LEU A 189 3.98 9.93 1.24
C LEU A 189 5.27 9.96 2.09
N LEU A 190 5.19 9.62 3.38
CA LEU A 190 6.38 9.55 4.25
C LEU A 190 7.42 8.54 3.75
N ARG A 191 6.97 7.44 3.16
CA ARG A 191 7.87 6.44 2.55
C ARG A 191 8.70 7.06 1.41
N CYS A 192 8.14 8.02 0.68
CA CYS A 192 8.86 8.69 -0.43
C CYS A 192 10.05 9.50 0.05
N GLU A 193 10.00 10.06 1.26
CA GLU A 193 11.15 10.75 1.88
C GLU A 193 12.09 9.81 2.66
N GLY A 194 11.97 8.49 2.50
CA GLY A 194 12.81 7.53 3.20
C GLY A 194 12.38 7.25 4.64
N MET A 195 11.26 7.79 5.10
CA MET A 195 10.78 7.66 6.48
C MET A 195 9.82 6.45 6.66
N SER A 196 10.11 5.32 5.99
CA SER A 196 9.29 4.10 6.07
C SER A 196 9.16 3.57 7.51
N GLY A 197 10.22 3.66 8.31
CA GLY A 197 10.19 3.27 9.73
C GLY A 197 9.21 4.12 10.56
N LEU A 198 9.15 5.43 10.32
CA LEU A 198 8.19 6.31 10.99
C LEU A 198 6.76 6.08 10.49
N SER A 199 6.59 5.77 9.18
CA SER A 199 5.30 5.33 8.64
C SER A 199 4.80 4.06 9.34
N MET A 200 5.66 3.05 9.51
CA MET A 200 5.36 1.83 10.25
C MET A 200 4.99 2.11 11.71
N LEU A 201 5.76 2.97 12.40
CA LEU A 201 5.47 3.34 13.79
C LEU A 201 4.10 4.03 13.93
N GLY A 202 3.69 4.84 12.95
CA GLY A 202 2.35 5.42 12.90
C GLY A 202 1.27 4.33 12.84
N THR A 203 1.42 3.35 11.96
CA THR A 203 0.53 2.19 11.88
C THR A 203 0.51 1.40 13.19
N ALA A 204 1.67 1.15 13.79
CA ALA A 204 1.79 0.42 15.05
C ALA A 204 1.12 1.17 16.21
N THR A 205 1.24 2.51 16.24
CA THR A 205 0.57 3.35 17.25
C THR A 205 -0.94 3.22 17.13
N GLY A 206 -1.49 3.33 15.92
CA GLY A 206 -2.94 3.18 15.71
C GLY A 206 -3.44 1.78 16.09
N ALA A 207 -2.71 0.74 15.68
CA ALA A 207 -3.03 -0.64 16.02
C ALA A 207 -2.99 -0.91 17.54
N ALA A 208 -1.96 -0.42 18.23
CA ALA A 208 -1.84 -0.58 19.68
C ALA A 208 -3.00 0.12 20.43
N VAL A 209 -3.33 1.34 20.03
CA VAL A 209 -4.46 2.09 20.62
C VAL A 209 -5.78 1.33 20.41
N ASN A 210 -6.03 0.84 19.20
CA ASN A 210 -7.24 0.06 18.90
C ASN A 210 -7.31 -1.22 19.77
N ILE A 211 -6.25 -2.04 19.80
CA ILE A 211 -6.19 -3.28 20.60
C ILE A 211 -6.42 -3.01 22.10
N ILE A 212 -5.96 -1.86 22.62
CA ILE A 212 -6.18 -1.47 24.01
C ILE A 212 -7.63 -1.02 24.25
N LEU A 213 -8.24 -0.33 23.27
CA LEU A 213 -9.58 0.22 23.41
C LEU A 213 -10.68 -0.81 23.16
N ASP A 214 -10.46 -1.82 22.31
CA ASP A 214 -11.46 -2.84 22.01
C ASP A 214 -12.05 -3.51 23.27
N PRO A 215 -11.25 -4.07 24.20
CA PRO A 215 -11.79 -4.71 25.41
C PRO A 215 -12.49 -3.73 26.36
N ILE A 216 -12.27 -2.43 26.24
CA ILE A 216 -12.87 -1.38 27.04
C ILE A 216 -14.21 -0.92 26.45
N MET A 217 -14.24 -0.73 25.12
CA MET A 217 -15.37 -0.11 24.45
C MET A 217 -16.43 -1.12 23.97
N ILE A 218 -16.00 -2.29 23.49
CA ILE A 218 -16.91 -3.31 22.94
C ILE A 218 -17.93 -3.79 24.00
N PRO A 219 -17.56 -4.08 25.27
CA PRO A 219 -18.52 -4.55 26.26
C PRO A 219 -19.63 -3.53 26.57
N GLY A 220 -19.32 -2.24 26.53
CA GLY A 220 -20.29 -1.17 26.85
C GLY A 220 -21.10 -0.65 25.67
N MET A 221 -20.50 -0.67 24.47
CA MET A 221 -21.04 -0.03 23.27
C MET A 221 -21.28 -0.99 22.10
N GLY A 222 -20.93 -2.27 22.24
CA GLY A 222 -21.12 -3.27 21.19
C GLY A 222 -20.41 -2.92 19.89
N ALA A 223 -21.13 -2.98 18.77
CA ALA A 223 -20.60 -2.70 17.44
C ALA A 223 -20.08 -1.24 17.27
N ALA A 224 -20.78 -0.26 17.88
CA ALA A 224 -20.33 1.12 17.89
C ALA A 224 -18.99 1.28 18.62
N GLY A 225 -18.76 0.51 19.70
CA GLY A 225 -17.50 0.50 20.45
C GLY A 225 -16.32 0.02 19.63
N ALA A 226 -16.49 -1.07 18.87
CA ALA A 226 -15.48 -1.57 17.94
C ALA A 226 -15.12 -0.53 16.86
N ALA A 227 -16.14 0.08 16.24
CA ALA A 227 -15.91 1.14 15.26
C ALA A 227 -15.21 2.37 15.88
N LEU A 228 -15.58 2.77 17.09
CA LEU A 228 -14.99 3.91 17.78
C LEU A 228 -13.53 3.66 18.15
N ALA A 229 -13.20 2.47 18.64
CA ALA A 229 -11.81 2.07 18.89
C ALA A 229 -10.96 2.14 17.62
N THR A 230 -11.52 1.67 16.50
CA THR A 230 -10.88 1.77 15.17
C THR A 230 -10.65 3.22 14.76
N VAL A 231 -11.66 4.09 14.85
CA VAL A 231 -11.54 5.51 14.47
C VAL A 231 -10.53 6.25 15.37
N ILE A 232 -10.54 6.01 16.67
CA ILE A 232 -9.56 6.59 17.60
C ILE A 232 -8.14 6.08 17.26
N GLY A 233 -7.98 4.81 16.94
CA GLY A 233 -6.72 4.23 16.47
C GLY A 233 -6.19 4.98 15.24
N TYR A 234 -7.03 5.21 14.22
CA TYR A 234 -6.65 6.01 13.05
C TYR A 234 -6.34 7.47 13.41
N ALA A 235 -7.11 8.09 14.29
CA ALA A 235 -6.84 9.46 14.76
C ALA A 235 -5.48 9.57 15.44
N CYS A 236 -5.13 8.64 16.32
CA CYS A 236 -3.81 8.61 16.99
C CYS A 236 -2.68 8.37 16.00
N SER A 237 -2.88 7.46 15.03
CA SER A 237 -1.94 7.24 13.94
C SER A 237 -1.73 8.52 13.13
N ASP A 238 -2.81 9.20 12.73
CA ASP A 238 -2.75 10.44 11.96
C ASP A 238 -2.07 11.58 12.71
N LEU A 239 -2.35 11.74 13.99
CA LEU A 239 -1.67 12.72 14.84
C LEU A 239 -0.17 12.46 14.90
N PHE A 240 0.24 11.21 15.04
CA PHE A 240 1.65 10.83 14.99
C PHE A 240 2.27 11.14 13.63
N LEU A 241 1.65 10.67 12.53
CA LEU A 241 2.17 10.87 11.18
C LEU A 241 2.20 12.36 10.79
N LEU A 242 1.18 13.12 11.18
CA LEU A 242 1.14 14.57 10.99
C LEU A 242 2.26 15.27 11.77
N ALA A 243 2.50 14.88 13.02
CA ALA A 243 3.62 15.41 13.80
C ALA A 243 4.98 15.10 13.15
N VAL A 244 5.12 13.91 12.52
CA VAL A 244 6.30 13.55 11.73
C VAL A 244 6.43 14.46 10.50
N VAL A 245 5.36 14.67 9.75
CA VAL A 245 5.36 15.58 8.58
C VAL A 245 5.76 16.99 9.00
N LEU A 246 5.18 17.52 10.08
CA LEU A 246 5.43 18.90 10.52
C LEU A 246 6.83 19.11 11.11
N ARG A 247 7.42 18.09 11.78
CA ARG A 247 8.67 18.25 12.53
C ARG A 247 9.89 17.67 11.82
N ARG A 248 9.71 16.65 10.97
CA ARG A 248 10.82 15.89 10.38
C ARG A 248 10.85 15.91 8.85
N SER A 249 9.72 16.11 8.18
CA SER A 249 9.71 16.22 6.73
C SER A 249 10.33 17.54 6.27
N ARG A 250 11.07 17.49 5.17
CA ARG A 250 11.69 18.67 4.54
C ARG A 250 10.88 19.15 3.33
N HIS A 251 10.21 18.25 2.65
CA HIS A 251 9.58 18.54 1.36
C HIS A 251 8.07 18.28 1.38
N LEU A 252 7.56 17.37 2.25
CA LEU A 252 6.13 17.17 2.40
C LEU A 252 5.53 18.29 3.25
N THR A 253 4.31 18.69 2.96
CA THR A 253 3.62 19.74 3.71
C THR A 253 2.11 19.51 3.69
N VAL A 254 1.47 19.91 4.77
CA VAL A 254 0.00 20.00 4.88
C VAL A 254 -0.49 21.44 4.72
N ARG A 255 0.42 22.44 4.60
CA ARG A 255 0.00 23.83 4.33
C ARG A 255 -0.56 23.91 2.91
N PHE A 256 -1.63 24.70 2.74
CA PHE A 256 -2.21 24.90 1.41
C PHE A 256 -1.22 25.62 0.46
N TYR A 257 -0.88 24.93 -0.61
CA TYR A 257 0.13 25.42 -1.57
C TYR A 257 -0.48 25.79 -2.93
N GLY A 258 -1.79 26.01 -2.99
CA GLY A 258 -2.50 26.39 -4.21
C GLY A 258 -2.87 25.19 -5.12
N LYS A 259 -3.21 25.51 -6.36
CA LYS A 259 -3.67 24.52 -7.34
C LYS A 259 -2.51 23.72 -7.91
N ILE A 260 -2.71 22.43 -8.17
CA ILE A 260 -1.80 21.59 -8.95
C ILE A 260 -2.09 21.71 -10.45
N SER A 261 -1.11 21.37 -11.28
CA SER A 261 -1.33 21.30 -12.74
C SER A 261 -2.23 20.12 -13.10
N GLY A 262 -3.00 20.25 -14.18
CA GLY A 262 -3.84 19.16 -14.69
C GLY A 262 -3.01 17.92 -15.07
N ALA A 263 -1.75 18.08 -15.46
CA ALA A 263 -0.84 16.98 -15.74
C ALA A 263 -0.53 16.16 -14.47
N PHE A 264 -0.28 16.81 -13.34
CA PHE A 264 -0.05 16.13 -12.06
C PHE A 264 -1.29 15.40 -11.57
N LEU A 265 -2.47 16.02 -11.70
CA LEU A 265 -3.75 15.38 -11.37
C LEU A 265 -3.97 14.12 -12.22
N LYS A 266 -3.74 14.19 -13.53
CA LYS A 266 -3.83 13.04 -14.42
C LYS A 266 -2.87 11.93 -14.02
N ASP A 267 -1.64 12.26 -13.67
CA ASP A 267 -0.63 11.31 -13.21
C ASP A 267 -1.06 10.58 -11.91
N ILE A 268 -1.53 11.36 -10.92
CA ILE A 268 -2.02 10.81 -9.65
C ILE A 268 -3.20 9.87 -9.90
N LEU A 269 -4.20 10.33 -10.64
CA LEU A 269 -5.41 9.55 -10.88
C LEU A 269 -5.14 8.30 -11.72
N SER A 270 -4.29 8.37 -12.74
CA SER A 270 -4.02 7.22 -13.60
C SER A 270 -3.35 6.07 -12.86
N ILE A 271 -2.41 6.34 -11.96
CA ILE A 271 -1.77 5.32 -11.12
C ILE A 271 -2.70 4.89 -9.99
N GLY A 272 -3.36 5.83 -9.32
CA GLY A 272 -4.22 5.55 -8.19
C GLY A 272 -5.49 4.77 -8.56
N ILE A 273 -6.14 5.11 -9.66
CA ILE A 273 -7.31 4.37 -10.17
C ILE A 273 -6.90 2.95 -10.56
N THR A 274 -5.71 2.77 -11.15
CA THR A 274 -5.17 1.43 -11.43
C THR A 274 -5.10 0.57 -10.16
N ALA A 275 -4.64 1.13 -9.04
CA ALA A 275 -4.58 0.42 -7.77
C ALA A 275 -5.99 0.10 -7.21
N ALA A 276 -6.94 1.03 -7.32
CA ALA A 276 -8.32 0.81 -6.90
C ALA A 276 -9.02 -0.28 -7.73
N ILE A 277 -8.86 -0.25 -9.06
CA ILE A 277 -9.41 -1.29 -9.96
C ILE A 277 -8.84 -2.66 -9.60
N THR A 278 -7.56 -2.76 -9.26
CA THR A 278 -6.93 -4.02 -8.85
C THR A 278 -7.63 -4.62 -7.63
N ASN A 279 -7.95 -3.81 -6.61
CA ASN A 279 -8.63 -4.28 -5.41
C ASN A 279 -10.05 -4.79 -5.71
N ILE A 280 -10.79 -4.09 -6.57
CA ILE A 280 -12.14 -4.53 -7.01
C ILE A 280 -12.04 -5.83 -7.79
N ALA A 281 -11.11 -5.93 -8.73
CA ALA A 281 -10.90 -7.13 -9.53
C ALA A 281 -10.54 -8.33 -8.66
N SER A 282 -9.66 -8.15 -7.65
CA SER A 282 -9.33 -9.20 -6.69
C SER A 282 -10.55 -9.73 -5.95
N SER A 283 -11.43 -8.85 -5.50
CA SER A 283 -12.67 -9.24 -4.79
C SER A 283 -13.59 -10.05 -5.70
N LEU A 284 -13.75 -9.62 -6.96
CA LEU A 284 -14.55 -10.37 -7.96
C LEU A 284 -13.95 -11.75 -8.24
N CYS A 285 -12.63 -11.87 -8.32
CA CYS A 285 -11.95 -13.15 -8.51
C CYS A 285 -12.21 -14.13 -7.36
N VAL A 286 -12.21 -13.66 -6.12
CA VAL A 286 -12.55 -14.50 -4.95
C VAL A 286 -13.99 -14.97 -5.01
N ILE A 287 -14.93 -14.09 -5.38
CA ILE A 287 -16.35 -14.45 -5.54
C ILE A 287 -16.51 -15.54 -6.62
N LEU A 288 -15.88 -15.37 -7.78
CA LEU A 288 -15.94 -16.35 -8.86
C LEU A 288 -15.29 -17.68 -8.48
N LEU A 289 -14.17 -17.65 -7.76
CA LEU A 289 -13.52 -18.85 -7.23
C LEU A 289 -14.47 -19.62 -6.30
N ASN A 290 -15.11 -18.92 -5.37
CA ASN A 290 -16.08 -19.53 -4.46
C ASN A 290 -17.29 -20.10 -5.20
N GLN A 291 -17.81 -19.42 -6.23
CA GLN A 291 -18.91 -19.94 -7.05
C GLN A 291 -18.53 -21.21 -7.81
N GLN A 292 -17.29 -21.32 -8.29
CA GLN A 292 -16.81 -22.54 -8.94
C GLN A 292 -16.62 -23.69 -7.94
N LEU A 293 -16.11 -23.39 -6.72
CA LEU A 293 -15.94 -24.37 -5.66
C LEU A 293 -17.27 -24.87 -5.10
N LEU A 294 -18.31 -24.03 -5.07
CA LEU A 294 -19.66 -24.41 -4.61
C LEU A 294 -20.22 -25.65 -5.29
N ARG A 295 -19.85 -25.89 -6.55
CA ARG A 295 -20.24 -27.10 -7.29
C ARG A 295 -19.71 -28.40 -6.68
N PHE A 296 -18.68 -28.32 -5.82
CA PHE A 296 -18.02 -29.45 -5.18
C PHE A 296 -18.34 -29.53 -3.68
N GLY A 297 -19.22 -28.66 -3.18
CA GLY A 297 -19.74 -28.64 -1.81
C GLY A 297 -19.23 -27.47 -0.97
N ASP A 298 -20.01 -27.13 0.06
CA ASP A 298 -19.72 -26.00 0.95
C ASP A 298 -18.44 -26.21 1.77
N GLU A 299 -18.09 -27.47 2.06
CA GLU A 299 -16.86 -27.85 2.76
C GLU A 299 -15.60 -27.38 1.98
N LYS A 300 -15.64 -27.41 0.64
CA LYS A 300 -14.53 -26.97 -0.19
C LYS A 300 -14.36 -25.45 -0.13
N ILE A 301 -15.44 -24.70 -0.02
CA ILE A 301 -15.39 -23.23 0.19
C ILE A 301 -14.81 -22.93 1.57
N ALA A 302 -15.25 -23.67 2.61
CA ALA A 302 -14.72 -23.50 3.96
C ALA A 302 -13.21 -23.81 4.04
N ALA A 303 -12.77 -24.92 3.42
CA ALA A 303 -11.35 -25.28 3.33
C ALA A 303 -10.54 -24.22 2.60
N MET A 304 -11.03 -23.70 1.46
CA MET A 304 -10.38 -22.63 0.71
C MET A 304 -10.30 -21.33 1.53
N GLY A 305 -11.32 -20.98 2.30
CA GLY A 305 -11.30 -19.84 3.21
C GLY A 305 -10.18 -19.93 4.25
N ILE A 306 -9.93 -21.11 4.81
CA ILE A 306 -8.82 -21.36 5.73
C ILE A 306 -7.47 -21.22 5.00
N VAL A 307 -7.34 -21.81 3.81
CA VAL A 307 -6.15 -21.75 2.97
C VAL A 307 -5.80 -20.28 2.63
N LEU A 308 -6.78 -19.47 2.24
CA LEU A 308 -6.56 -18.06 1.92
C LEU A 308 -6.06 -17.25 3.14
N LYS A 309 -6.47 -17.59 4.36
CA LYS A 309 -5.94 -16.96 5.58
C LYS A 309 -4.45 -17.29 5.80
N VAL A 310 -4.05 -18.54 5.57
CA VAL A 310 -2.64 -18.94 5.69
C VAL A 310 -1.79 -18.29 4.60
N THR A 311 -2.25 -18.34 3.36
CA THR A 311 -1.50 -17.78 2.22
C THR A 311 -1.45 -16.26 2.23
N MET A 312 -2.39 -15.58 2.90
CA MET A 312 -2.38 -14.13 3.11
C MET A 312 -1.07 -13.65 3.74
N ILE A 313 -0.48 -14.40 4.66
CA ILE A 313 0.80 -14.04 5.29
C ILE A 313 1.92 -14.00 4.24
N THR A 314 2.02 -15.04 3.41
CA THR A 314 3.01 -15.09 2.30
C THR A 314 2.80 -13.93 1.33
N GLN A 315 1.55 -13.67 0.95
CA GLN A 315 1.22 -12.57 0.03
C GLN A 315 1.58 -11.20 0.63
N MET A 316 1.31 -10.95 1.91
CA MET A 316 1.64 -9.69 2.59
C MET A 316 3.15 -9.43 2.63
N ILE A 317 3.96 -10.46 2.83
CA ILE A 317 5.42 -10.35 2.78
C ILE A 317 5.89 -9.97 1.37
N LEU A 318 5.39 -10.64 0.33
CA LEU A 318 5.73 -10.34 -1.06
C LEU A 318 5.26 -8.93 -1.47
N VAL A 319 4.04 -8.54 -1.08
CA VAL A 319 3.50 -7.18 -1.28
C VAL A 319 4.38 -6.14 -0.59
N GLY A 320 4.74 -6.38 0.68
CA GLY A 320 5.55 -5.45 1.46
C GLY A 320 6.93 -5.20 0.83
N PHE A 321 7.62 -6.26 0.40
CA PHE A 321 8.89 -6.12 -0.31
C PHE A 321 8.72 -5.51 -1.69
N SER A 322 7.68 -5.85 -2.46
CA SER A 322 7.47 -5.29 -3.80
C SER A 322 7.11 -3.80 -3.72
N PHE A 323 6.07 -3.43 -2.97
CA PHE A 323 5.57 -2.06 -2.89
C PHE A 323 6.43 -1.15 -2.01
N GLY A 324 7.20 -1.71 -1.07
CA GLY A 324 8.23 -0.98 -0.34
C GLY A 324 9.35 -0.43 -1.24
N GLY A 325 9.51 -0.98 -2.44
CA GLY A 325 10.45 -0.48 -3.45
C GLY A 325 9.97 0.72 -4.27
N ILE A 326 8.66 1.06 -4.25
CA ILE A 326 8.10 2.17 -5.07
C ILE A 326 8.87 3.48 -4.90
N PRO A 327 9.18 3.96 -3.68
CA PRO A 327 9.89 5.21 -3.50
C PRO A 327 11.27 5.22 -4.17
N LEU A 328 12.02 4.13 -4.04
CA LEU A 328 13.35 4.02 -4.61
C LEU A 328 13.34 3.91 -6.15
N PHE A 329 12.45 3.07 -6.70
CA PHE A 329 12.27 2.99 -8.14
C PHE A 329 11.79 4.31 -8.74
N GLY A 330 10.85 5.00 -8.09
CA GLY A 330 10.34 6.31 -8.52
C GLY A 330 11.44 7.37 -8.50
N PHE A 331 12.22 7.44 -7.42
CA PHE A 331 13.35 8.36 -7.29
C PHE A 331 14.40 8.14 -8.39
N LEU A 332 14.85 6.91 -8.58
CA LEU A 332 15.85 6.57 -9.61
C LEU A 332 15.32 6.84 -11.03
N THR A 333 14.04 6.59 -11.27
CA THR A 333 13.40 6.91 -12.56
C THR A 333 13.32 8.41 -12.78
N GLY A 334 12.95 9.17 -11.75
CA GLY A 334 12.92 10.64 -11.79
C GLY A 334 14.30 11.25 -12.03
N ALA A 335 15.33 10.70 -11.42
CA ALA A 335 16.73 11.10 -11.60
C ALA A 335 17.34 10.67 -12.95
N GLY A 336 16.63 9.88 -13.77
CA GLY A 336 17.13 9.39 -15.05
C GLY A 336 18.16 8.26 -14.97
N GLU A 337 18.37 7.67 -13.80
CA GLU A 337 19.40 6.66 -13.48
C GLU A 337 18.99 5.24 -13.95
N ARG A 338 18.81 5.05 -15.26
CA ARG A 338 18.32 3.80 -15.86
C ARG A 338 19.15 2.57 -15.46
N GLN A 339 20.47 2.67 -15.40
CA GLN A 339 21.34 1.55 -15.04
C GLN A 339 21.11 1.11 -13.59
N LYS A 340 20.92 2.08 -12.67
CA LYS A 340 20.63 1.78 -11.26
C LYS A 340 19.23 1.15 -11.11
N VAL A 341 18.23 1.60 -11.87
CA VAL A 341 16.90 0.96 -11.92
C VAL A 341 17.01 -0.50 -12.35
N GLN A 342 17.77 -0.80 -13.42
CA GLN A 342 17.94 -2.17 -13.91
C GLN A 342 18.71 -3.05 -12.89
N ARG A 343 19.74 -2.50 -12.25
CA ARG A 343 20.52 -3.22 -11.21
C ARG A 343 19.62 -3.53 -10.01
N LEU A 344 18.86 -2.56 -9.53
CA LEU A 344 17.90 -2.75 -8.44
C LEU A 344 16.83 -3.76 -8.81
N LEU A 345 16.27 -3.70 -10.02
CA LEU A 345 15.26 -4.63 -10.50
C LEU A 345 15.79 -6.08 -10.50
N ARG A 346 16.99 -6.31 -11.03
CA ARG A 346 17.61 -7.64 -11.03
C ARG A 346 17.79 -8.18 -9.61
N PHE A 347 18.28 -7.34 -8.70
CA PHE A 347 18.41 -7.71 -7.30
C PHE A 347 17.04 -8.06 -6.68
N CYS A 348 16.02 -7.20 -6.85
CA CYS A 348 14.70 -7.43 -6.29
C CYS A 348 14.02 -8.67 -6.89
N LEU A 349 14.20 -8.95 -8.20
CA LEU A 349 13.70 -10.19 -8.83
C LEU A 349 14.31 -11.43 -8.18
N LEU A 350 15.64 -11.46 -8.03
CA LEU A 350 16.32 -12.59 -7.39
C LEU A 350 15.91 -12.76 -5.93
N PHE A 351 15.87 -11.65 -5.18
CA PHE A 351 15.49 -11.64 -3.77
C PHE A 351 14.03 -12.10 -3.56
N LEU A 352 13.07 -11.54 -4.32
CA LEU A 352 11.66 -11.90 -4.20
C LEU A 352 11.41 -13.33 -4.65
N THR A 353 12.09 -13.80 -5.71
CA THR A 353 12.01 -15.18 -6.16
C THR A 353 12.54 -16.14 -5.09
N ALA A 354 13.69 -15.84 -4.48
CA ALA A 354 14.26 -16.63 -3.39
C ALA A 354 13.34 -16.64 -2.16
N THR A 355 12.79 -15.47 -1.79
CA THR A 355 11.82 -15.35 -0.69
C THR A 355 10.54 -16.14 -0.97
N ALA A 356 10.00 -16.03 -2.19
CA ALA A 356 8.81 -16.78 -2.58
C ALA A 356 9.05 -18.30 -2.56
N LEU A 357 10.19 -18.76 -3.08
CA LEU A 357 10.58 -20.18 -3.02
C LEU A 357 10.74 -20.67 -1.58
N GLY A 358 11.42 -19.90 -0.74
CA GLY A 358 11.60 -20.22 0.69
C GLY A 358 10.26 -20.31 1.42
N MET A 359 9.37 -19.34 1.23
CA MET A 359 8.02 -19.34 1.81
C MET A 359 7.16 -20.47 1.25
N THR A 360 7.22 -20.73 -0.06
CA THR A 360 6.52 -21.85 -0.69
C THR A 360 6.99 -23.18 -0.09
N GLY A 361 8.30 -23.38 0.03
CA GLY A 361 8.86 -24.58 0.64
C GLY A 361 8.44 -24.75 2.10
N LEU A 362 8.51 -23.68 2.89
CA LEU A 362 8.08 -23.69 4.28
C LEU A 362 6.59 -24.07 4.43
N VAL A 363 5.72 -23.38 3.68
CA VAL A 363 4.27 -23.64 3.74
C VAL A 363 3.93 -25.02 3.19
N PHE A 364 4.62 -25.48 2.14
CA PHE A 364 4.42 -26.81 1.55
C PHE A 364 4.75 -27.94 2.55
N LEU A 365 5.85 -27.80 3.30
CA LEU A 365 6.26 -28.75 4.33
C LEU A 365 5.37 -28.65 5.59
N ALA A 366 5.01 -27.44 5.97
CA ALA A 366 4.21 -27.16 7.17
C ALA A 366 2.70 -27.09 6.90
N ALA A 367 2.20 -27.50 5.72
CA ALA A 367 0.79 -27.37 5.34
C ALA A 367 -0.15 -28.02 6.37
N LYS A 368 0.14 -29.25 6.77
CA LYS A 368 -0.69 -30.01 7.75
C LYS A 368 -0.74 -29.32 9.13
N PRO A 369 0.39 -29.01 9.79
CA PRO A 369 0.34 -28.32 11.07
C PRO A 369 -0.26 -26.93 10.99
N LEU A 370 -0.01 -26.14 9.93
CA LEU A 370 -0.57 -24.81 9.77
C LEU A 370 -2.10 -24.83 9.66
N LEU A 371 -2.65 -25.76 8.89
CA LEU A 371 -4.11 -25.92 8.79
C LEU A 371 -4.71 -26.46 10.07
N GLY A 372 -4.07 -27.43 10.72
CA GLY A 372 -4.52 -28.01 12.00
C GLY A 372 -4.49 -27.04 13.18
N MET A 373 -3.72 -25.95 13.11
CA MET A 373 -3.78 -24.86 14.11
C MET A 373 -5.04 -23.99 13.96
N ILE A 374 -5.66 -23.96 12.77
CA ILE A 374 -6.84 -23.12 12.51
C ILE A 374 -8.14 -23.93 12.71
N THR A 375 -8.14 -25.19 12.31
CA THR A 375 -9.32 -26.06 12.43
C THR A 375 -8.95 -27.45 12.95
N PRO A 376 -9.74 -28.01 13.89
CA PRO A 376 -9.58 -29.39 14.35
C PRO A 376 -10.20 -30.41 13.38
N ASP A 377 -10.95 -29.98 12.37
CA ASP A 377 -11.63 -30.83 11.40
C ASP A 377 -10.64 -31.50 10.45
N ALA A 378 -10.49 -32.83 10.59
CA ALA A 378 -9.54 -33.60 9.78
C ALA A 378 -9.85 -33.57 8.28
N GLN A 379 -11.15 -33.51 7.90
CA GLN A 379 -11.56 -33.44 6.50
C GLN A 379 -11.18 -32.11 5.87
N LEU A 380 -11.46 -31.01 6.55
CA LEU A 380 -11.06 -29.65 6.09
C LEU A 380 -9.53 -29.52 5.98
N VAL A 381 -8.78 -30.14 6.90
CA VAL A 381 -7.30 -30.18 6.82
C VAL A 381 -6.84 -30.99 5.62
N ALA A 382 -7.42 -32.17 5.35
CA ALA A 382 -7.05 -33.01 4.22
C ALA A 382 -7.29 -32.28 2.87
N ASP A 383 -8.45 -31.67 2.71
CA ASP A 383 -8.80 -30.88 1.54
C ASP A 383 -7.90 -29.65 1.37
N GLY A 384 -7.65 -28.97 2.49
CA GLY A 384 -6.81 -27.77 2.52
C GLY A 384 -5.35 -28.02 2.14
N ILE A 385 -4.80 -29.21 2.39
CA ILE A 385 -3.39 -29.54 2.03
C ILE A 385 -3.15 -29.43 0.52
N LEU A 386 -4.05 -29.97 -0.29
CA LEU A 386 -3.92 -29.87 -1.74
C LEU A 386 -4.12 -28.43 -2.24
N MET A 387 -5.15 -27.77 -1.70
CA MET A 387 -5.45 -26.36 -2.03
C MET A 387 -4.29 -25.43 -1.72
N ILE A 388 -3.69 -25.52 -0.51
CA ILE A 388 -2.60 -24.62 -0.11
C ILE A 388 -1.35 -24.84 -0.96
N ARG A 389 -1.06 -26.08 -1.34
CA ARG A 389 0.06 -26.42 -2.22
C ARG A 389 -0.05 -25.71 -3.57
N TRP A 390 -1.21 -25.76 -4.21
CA TRP A 390 -1.46 -25.05 -5.45
C TRP A 390 -1.40 -23.51 -5.28
N GLN A 391 -1.95 -22.98 -4.21
CA GLN A 391 -1.95 -21.56 -3.94
C GLN A 391 -0.53 -21.00 -3.72
N VAL A 392 0.34 -21.71 -3.00
CA VAL A 392 1.71 -21.23 -2.77
C VAL A 392 2.64 -21.50 -3.95
N ALA A 393 2.36 -22.50 -4.77
CA ALA A 393 3.17 -22.78 -5.97
C ALA A 393 3.20 -21.57 -6.94
N GLY A 394 2.09 -20.84 -7.06
CA GLY A 394 1.99 -19.61 -7.85
C GLY A 394 2.75 -18.41 -7.27
N SER A 395 3.14 -18.44 -5.99
CA SER A 395 3.71 -17.28 -5.30
C SER A 395 5.00 -16.75 -5.94
N VAL A 396 5.80 -17.62 -6.56
CA VAL A 396 7.03 -17.23 -7.27
C VAL A 396 6.71 -16.31 -8.45
N PHE A 397 5.74 -16.70 -9.27
CA PHE A 397 5.29 -15.90 -10.42
C PHE A 397 4.57 -14.64 -9.96
N ALA A 398 3.76 -14.76 -8.90
CA ALA A 398 3.10 -13.63 -8.27
C ALA A 398 4.08 -12.54 -7.83
N GLY A 399 5.20 -12.91 -7.21
CA GLY A 399 6.26 -11.97 -6.81
C GLY A 399 6.85 -11.20 -7.99
N VAL A 400 7.09 -11.87 -9.11
CA VAL A 400 7.58 -11.26 -10.36
C VAL A 400 6.56 -10.24 -10.88
N VAL A 401 5.28 -10.61 -10.97
CA VAL A 401 4.23 -9.73 -11.48
C VAL A 401 4.04 -8.51 -10.56
N MET A 402 4.04 -8.72 -9.24
CA MET A 402 3.94 -7.64 -8.25
C MET A 402 5.08 -6.63 -8.37
N LEU A 403 6.33 -7.12 -8.48
CA LEU A 403 7.50 -6.25 -8.63
C LEU A 403 7.45 -5.46 -9.94
N MET A 404 7.05 -6.09 -11.04
CA MET A 404 6.91 -5.41 -12.33
C MET A 404 5.77 -4.38 -12.31
N THR A 405 4.66 -4.69 -11.64
CA THR A 405 3.58 -3.72 -11.41
C THR A 405 4.06 -2.53 -10.60
N CYS A 406 4.83 -2.78 -9.54
CA CYS A 406 5.48 -1.75 -8.71
C CYS A 406 6.41 -0.85 -9.54
N LEU A 407 7.28 -1.43 -10.38
CA LEU A 407 8.16 -0.68 -11.26
C LEU A 407 7.37 0.19 -12.26
N CYS A 408 6.30 -0.36 -12.86
CA CYS A 408 5.43 0.40 -13.76
C CYS A 408 4.75 1.57 -13.05
N GLN A 409 4.21 1.34 -11.85
CA GLN A 409 3.59 2.39 -11.03
C GLN A 409 4.60 3.46 -10.61
N ALA A 410 5.77 3.06 -10.12
CA ALA A 410 6.84 3.96 -9.72
C ALA A 410 7.34 4.83 -10.89
N SER A 411 7.40 4.24 -12.09
CA SER A 411 7.81 4.94 -13.33
C SER A 411 6.71 5.79 -13.97
N GLY A 412 5.49 5.83 -13.40
CA GLY A 412 4.36 6.57 -13.96
C GLY A 412 3.71 5.91 -15.17
N LYS A 413 4.00 4.64 -15.45
CA LYS A 413 3.44 3.87 -16.58
C LYS A 413 2.14 3.19 -16.16
N ALA A 414 1.03 3.96 -16.13
CA ALA A 414 -0.26 3.48 -15.61
C ALA A 414 -0.86 2.33 -16.44
N VAL A 415 -0.81 2.40 -17.78
CA VAL A 415 -1.41 1.37 -18.65
C VAL A 415 -0.70 0.02 -18.50
N PRO A 416 0.64 -0.08 -18.56
CA PRO A 416 1.35 -1.32 -18.25
C PRO A 416 1.06 -1.85 -16.83
N ALA A 417 0.98 -0.97 -15.83
CA ALA A 417 0.63 -1.36 -14.47
C ALA A 417 -0.78 -1.95 -14.38
N LEU A 418 -1.76 -1.34 -15.08
CA LEU A 418 -3.14 -1.84 -15.14
C LEU A 418 -3.22 -3.21 -15.83
N ILE A 419 -2.54 -3.39 -16.96
CA ILE A 419 -2.49 -4.67 -17.67
C ILE A 419 -1.95 -5.77 -16.76
N LEU A 420 -0.85 -5.53 -16.05
CA LEU A 420 -0.25 -6.50 -15.13
C LEU A 420 -1.18 -6.82 -13.96
N SER A 421 -1.80 -5.81 -13.38
CA SER A 421 -2.75 -6.00 -12.28
C SER A 421 -3.98 -6.81 -12.70
N LEU A 422 -4.59 -6.46 -13.84
CA LEU A 422 -5.75 -7.15 -14.37
C LEU A 422 -5.42 -8.53 -14.95
N SER A 423 -4.18 -8.77 -15.40
CA SER A 423 -3.80 -10.11 -15.81
C SER A 423 -3.80 -11.07 -14.64
N ARG A 424 -3.17 -10.70 -13.52
CA ARG A 424 -3.03 -11.57 -12.37
C ARG A 424 -4.33 -11.79 -11.58
N GLN A 425 -5.05 -10.70 -11.29
CA GLN A 425 -6.25 -10.70 -10.44
C GLN A 425 -7.43 -10.07 -11.17
N GLY A 426 -7.69 -10.55 -12.38
CA GLY A 426 -8.76 -10.05 -13.22
C GLY A 426 -8.95 -10.95 -14.44
N ILE A 427 -8.81 -10.38 -15.63
CA ILE A 427 -9.22 -11.01 -16.90
C ILE A 427 -8.54 -12.36 -17.14
N VAL A 428 -7.20 -12.45 -17.00
CA VAL A 428 -6.47 -13.71 -17.25
C VAL A 428 -6.87 -14.76 -16.21
N PHE A 429 -6.98 -14.36 -14.94
CA PHE A 429 -7.43 -15.30 -13.90
C PHE A 429 -8.83 -15.85 -14.20
N VAL A 430 -9.79 -15.00 -14.59
CA VAL A 430 -11.16 -15.43 -14.90
C VAL A 430 -11.18 -16.40 -16.08
N ILE A 431 -10.46 -16.09 -17.17
CA ILE A 431 -10.36 -16.96 -18.32
C ILE A 431 -9.76 -18.31 -17.93
N VAL A 432 -8.64 -18.30 -17.19
CA VAL A 432 -7.96 -19.52 -16.75
C VAL A 432 -8.84 -20.33 -15.80
N LEU A 433 -9.52 -19.67 -14.83
CA LEU A 433 -10.42 -20.33 -13.90
C LEU A 433 -11.56 -21.05 -14.63
N LEU A 434 -12.21 -20.39 -15.57
CA LEU A 434 -13.34 -20.97 -16.31
C LEU A 434 -12.88 -22.10 -17.26
N THR A 435 -11.77 -21.92 -17.97
CA THR A 435 -11.26 -22.93 -18.88
C THR A 435 -10.68 -24.14 -18.13
N ALA A 436 -9.88 -23.93 -17.10
CA ALA A 436 -9.30 -25.02 -16.31
C ALA A 436 -10.39 -25.79 -15.53
N SER A 437 -11.40 -25.09 -15.00
CA SER A 437 -12.57 -25.72 -14.37
C SER A 437 -13.35 -26.59 -15.36
N ALA A 438 -13.51 -26.16 -16.61
CA ALA A 438 -14.20 -26.93 -17.65
C ALA A 438 -13.41 -28.17 -18.10
N VAL A 439 -12.07 -28.09 -18.13
CA VAL A 439 -11.21 -29.18 -18.63
C VAL A 439 -10.85 -30.19 -17.54
N ALA A 440 -10.49 -29.72 -16.34
CA ALA A 440 -9.95 -30.55 -15.26
C ALA A 440 -10.81 -30.52 -13.97
N GLY A 441 -12.01 -29.92 -14.04
CA GLY A 441 -12.93 -29.88 -12.91
C GLY A 441 -12.31 -29.26 -11.66
N TYR A 442 -12.34 -29.98 -10.55
CA TYR A 442 -11.85 -29.51 -9.25
C TYR A 442 -10.34 -29.18 -9.27
N ASP A 443 -9.51 -30.03 -9.84
CA ASP A 443 -8.06 -29.81 -9.91
C ASP A 443 -7.73 -28.58 -10.80
N GLY A 444 -8.53 -28.35 -11.84
CA GLY A 444 -8.43 -27.14 -12.66
C GLY A 444 -8.70 -25.86 -11.88
N ILE A 445 -9.69 -25.86 -10.97
CA ILE A 445 -9.99 -24.73 -10.09
C ILE A 445 -8.80 -24.44 -9.16
N LEU A 446 -8.21 -25.48 -8.56
CA LEU A 446 -7.07 -25.34 -7.66
C LEU A 446 -5.82 -24.79 -8.37
N ALA A 447 -5.57 -25.27 -9.59
CA ALA A 447 -4.42 -24.86 -10.41
C ALA A 447 -4.60 -23.46 -11.02
N ALA A 448 -5.83 -22.92 -11.09
CA ALA A 448 -6.15 -21.70 -11.84
C ALA A 448 -5.32 -20.49 -11.42
N GLN A 449 -5.09 -20.28 -10.11
CA GLN A 449 -4.28 -19.16 -9.63
C GLN A 449 -2.82 -19.30 -10.06
N CYS A 450 -2.23 -20.49 -9.91
CA CYS A 450 -0.85 -20.76 -10.31
C CYS A 450 -0.64 -20.56 -11.81
N LEU A 451 -1.55 -21.09 -12.64
CA LEU A 451 -1.51 -20.93 -14.10
C LEU A 451 -1.66 -19.46 -14.52
N SER A 452 -2.58 -18.74 -13.89
CA SER A 452 -2.78 -17.31 -14.13
C SER A 452 -1.55 -16.49 -13.79
N ASP A 453 -0.93 -16.78 -12.64
CA ASP A 453 0.30 -16.08 -12.20
C ASP A 453 1.46 -16.37 -13.16
N CYS A 454 1.58 -17.61 -13.67
CA CYS A 454 2.59 -17.99 -14.66
C CYS A 454 2.40 -17.23 -15.99
N LEU A 455 1.17 -17.21 -16.53
CA LEU A 455 0.84 -16.46 -17.75
C LEU A 455 1.08 -14.95 -17.56
N SER A 456 0.69 -14.41 -16.41
CA SER A 456 0.91 -13.01 -16.07
C SER A 456 2.40 -12.65 -15.96
N ALA A 457 3.25 -13.57 -15.49
CA ALA A 457 4.70 -13.39 -15.49
C ALA A 457 5.27 -13.34 -16.92
N GLY A 458 4.71 -14.14 -17.85
CA GLY A 458 5.03 -14.03 -19.28
C GLY A 458 4.67 -12.66 -19.86
N ILE A 459 3.47 -12.14 -19.53
CA ILE A 459 3.03 -10.79 -19.93
C ILE A 459 3.98 -9.74 -19.32
N ALA A 460 4.40 -9.90 -18.07
CA ALA A 460 5.34 -9.00 -17.41
C ALA A 460 6.69 -8.94 -18.14
N ALA A 461 7.21 -10.09 -18.59
CA ALA A 461 8.43 -10.15 -19.39
C ALA A 461 8.28 -9.43 -20.75
N GLY A 462 7.13 -9.58 -21.40
CA GLY A 462 6.79 -8.85 -22.63
C GLY A 462 6.76 -7.34 -22.41
N ILE A 463 6.07 -6.87 -21.38
CA ILE A 463 5.98 -5.46 -21.00
C ILE A 463 7.37 -4.90 -20.65
N TYR A 464 8.20 -5.67 -19.94
CA TYR A 464 9.56 -5.25 -19.64
C TYR A 464 10.35 -4.97 -20.91
N ARG A 465 10.35 -5.89 -21.89
CA ARG A 465 11.02 -5.71 -23.18
C ARG A 465 10.49 -4.49 -23.95
N ALA A 466 9.19 -4.28 -23.96
CA ALA A 466 8.57 -3.14 -24.66
C ALA A 466 8.86 -1.77 -24.00
N CYS A 467 9.05 -1.74 -22.67
CA CYS A 467 9.16 -0.51 -21.93
C CYS A 467 10.59 -0.12 -21.53
N TRP A 468 11.50 -1.08 -21.40
CA TRP A 468 12.87 -0.91 -20.90
C TRP A 468 13.94 -1.68 -21.69
N GLY A 469 13.57 -2.53 -22.65
CA GLY A 469 14.45 -3.13 -23.66
C GLY A 469 14.61 -2.18 -24.81
#